data_179082e0fcf2d5443802e3996c151bc0
#
_entry.id   179082e0fcf2d5443802e3996c151bc0
#
_cell.length_a   1.000
_cell.length_b   1.000
_cell.length_c   1.000
_cell.angle_alpha   90.00
_cell.angle_beta   90.00
_cell.angle_gamma   90.00
#
_symmetry.space_group_name_H-M   'P 1'
#
loop_
_entity.id
_entity.type
_entity.pdbx_description
1 polymer ?
#
loop_
_entity_poly.entity_id
_entity_poly.type
_entity_poly.pdbx_seq_one_letter_code
_entity_poly.pdbx_strand_id
1 'polypeptide(L)'
;MAELDSNHDGKVTAEEIRQALAVRDPLVKDVVNRLVVKHHGEWYGGRSTGRWEGFYKDLDPLEIQFCDKWQADLEWMSQVPPFDKDEAVWHFHPVVFLDVLKPNTQWFDIEKFISIYKLQHPVKFGFYERGVKIKIPDLNSASENSLRNLLVEMRGQYYKYFDEFNVRYIAYMLSTLRIESYQYREKHFFQPTSERISYAQAEIDYGSGPTAADKIRAIKNHNTTIGDGYKYRGRGLVQLTWKINYESFKKLTGEDLVGLPDSASTLPIAVEIMMIGMRDGGFRSGHTLANYLGGSNCNYYDARLIINGYVHGKPDKADEFEDFARLFEGVINESI
;
A
#
# COMPACT_ATOMS: atom_id res chain seq x y z
N MET A 1 12.30 27.48 6.49
CA MET A 1 12.00 28.80 7.12
C MET A 1 12.51 29.95 6.25
N ALA A 2 13.77 29.91 5.76
CA ALA A 2 14.28 30.96 4.84
C ALA A 2 13.46 31.13 3.55
N GLU A 3 12.75 30.11 3.11
CA GLU A 3 11.89 30.12 1.90
C GLU A 3 10.55 30.83 2.11
N LEU A 4 10.13 31.02 3.36
CA LEU A 4 8.91 31.74 3.70
C LEU A 4 9.19 33.21 4.07
N ASP A 5 10.43 33.54 4.41
CA ASP A 5 10.89 34.89 4.76
C ASP A 5 11.19 35.65 3.45
N SER A 6 10.18 36.21 2.85
CA SER A 6 10.26 36.86 1.53
C SER A 6 11.00 38.19 1.56
N ASN A 7 11.04 38.86 2.71
CA ASN A 7 11.71 40.15 2.91
C ASN A 7 13.11 40.01 3.54
N HIS A 8 13.50 38.80 3.94
CA HIS A 8 14.82 38.45 4.50
C HIS A 8 15.13 39.18 5.81
N ASP A 9 14.11 39.46 6.62
CA ASP A 9 14.27 40.13 7.93
C ASP A 9 14.53 39.15 9.10
N GLY A 10 14.56 37.86 8.82
CA GLY A 10 14.77 36.78 9.79
C GLY A 10 13.50 36.39 10.54
N LYS A 11 12.33 36.89 10.14
CA LYS A 11 11.03 36.56 10.74
C LYS A 11 10.07 36.12 9.65
N VAL A 12 9.23 35.16 9.97
CA VAL A 12 8.15 34.70 9.06
C VAL A 12 6.83 35.24 9.59
N THR A 13 6.21 36.15 8.83
CA THR A 13 4.93 36.76 9.16
C THR A 13 3.75 35.96 8.61
N ALA A 14 2.56 36.15 9.18
CA ALA A 14 1.33 35.53 8.68
C ALA A 14 1.02 35.92 7.22
N GLU A 15 1.37 37.14 6.82
CA GLU A 15 1.18 37.61 5.45
C GLU A 15 2.09 36.89 4.45
N GLU A 16 3.35 36.67 4.79
CA GLU A 16 4.28 35.91 3.98
C GLU A 16 3.85 34.45 3.85
N ILE A 17 3.33 33.84 4.91
CA ILE A 17 2.73 32.50 4.85
C ILE A 17 1.52 32.49 3.90
N ARG A 18 0.60 33.48 3.99
CA ARG A 18 -0.54 33.59 3.08
C ARG A 18 -0.12 33.72 1.62
N GLN A 19 0.83 34.62 1.34
CA GLN A 19 1.36 34.83 0.00
C GLN A 19 2.01 33.57 -0.56
N ALA A 20 2.83 32.89 0.25
CA ALA A 20 3.46 31.63 -0.11
C ALA A 20 2.43 30.53 -0.43
N LEU A 21 1.37 30.42 0.37
CA LEU A 21 0.27 29.46 0.13
C LEU A 21 -0.55 29.80 -1.11
N ALA A 22 -0.71 31.09 -1.44
CA ALA A 22 -1.44 31.54 -2.63
C ALA A 22 -0.78 31.10 -3.94
N VAL A 23 0.53 30.95 -3.96
CA VAL A 23 1.31 30.44 -5.13
C VAL A 23 1.06 28.95 -5.41
N ARG A 24 0.45 28.22 -4.48
CA ARG A 24 0.17 26.77 -4.56
C ARG A 24 1.40 25.90 -4.84
N ASP A 25 2.58 26.36 -4.44
CA ASP A 25 3.80 25.58 -4.55
C ASP A 25 3.75 24.38 -3.57
N PRO A 26 3.89 23.13 -4.03
CA PRO A 26 3.88 21.95 -3.17
C PRO A 26 4.97 21.97 -2.09
N LEU A 27 6.14 22.53 -2.38
CA LEU A 27 7.26 22.64 -1.41
C LEU A 27 6.91 23.62 -0.29
N VAL A 28 6.34 24.77 -0.64
CA VAL A 28 5.89 25.78 0.35
C VAL A 28 4.77 25.19 1.22
N LYS A 29 3.83 24.48 0.64
CA LYS A 29 2.76 23.80 1.37
C LYS A 29 3.33 22.77 2.37
N ASP A 30 4.34 22.01 1.97
CA ASP A 30 5.00 21.05 2.87
C ASP A 30 5.71 21.75 4.03
N VAL A 31 6.41 22.85 3.77
CA VAL A 31 7.05 23.67 4.82
C VAL A 31 6.02 24.22 5.81
N VAL A 32 4.90 24.78 5.31
CA VAL A 32 3.83 25.32 6.17
C VAL A 32 3.17 24.23 6.99
N ASN A 33 2.92 23.07 6.41
CA ASN A 33 2.33 21.92 7.11
C ASN A 33 3.22 21.42 8.27
N ARG A 34 4.53 21.68 8.21
CA ARG A 34 5.51 21.28 9.25
C ARG A 34 5.78 22.38 10.30
N LEU A 35 5.11 23.52 10.20
CA LEU A 35 5.25 24.57 11.21
C LEU A 35 4.72 24.09 12.56
N VAL A 36 5.52 24.31 13.59
CA VAL A 36 5.17 24.10 14.99
C VAL A 36 5.30 25.44 15.70
N VAL A 37 4.21 25.89 16.29
CA VAL A 37 4.17 27.19 16.97
C VAL A 37 3.73 27.02 18.42
N LYS A 38 4.18 27.88 19.29
CA LYS A 38 3.78 27.90 20.71
C LYS A 38 3.02 29.18 20.98
N HIS A 39 1.72 29.07 21.24
CA HIS A 39 0.87 30.19 21.59
C HIS A 39 -0.25 29.75 22.53
N HIS A 40 -0.98 30.72 23.09
CA HIS A 40 -2.18 30.43 23.87
C HIS A 40 -3.26 29.86 22.98
N GLY A 41 -4.03 28.91 23.49
CA GLY A 41 -5.16 28.31 22.76
C GLY A 41 -6.27 29.35 22.53
N GLU A 42 -6.94 29.20 21.38
CA GLU A 42 -8.04 30.08 20.95
C GLU A 42 -9.27 29.97 21.86
N TRP A 43 -9.34 28.94 22.68
CA TRP A 43 -10.41 28.71 23.66
C TRP A 43 -10.27 29.56 24.96
N TYR A 44 -9.22 30.34 25.10
CA TYR A 44 -9.06 31.23 26.25
C TYR A 44 -9.46 32.66 25.95
N GLY A 45 -10.54 33.06 26.57
CA GLY A 45 -10.84 34.48 26.84
C GLY A 45 -11.37 35.30 25.69
N GLY A 46 -11.60 34.71 24.50
CA GLY A 46 -12.21 35.39 23.38
C GLY A 46 -11.68 36.81 23.08
N ARG A 47 -12.48 37.61 22.38
CA ARG A 47 -12.16 38.99 22.01
C ARG A 47 -12.04 39.96 23.22
N SER A 48 -12.78 39.70 24.31
CA SER A 48 -12.84 40.54 25.50
C SER A 48 -11.52 40.69 26.26
N THR A 49 -10.58 39.75 26.05
CA THR A 49 -9.26 39.81 26.72
C THR A 49 -8.25 40.70 26.02
N GLY A 50 -8.54 41.19 24.81
CA GLY A 50 -7.59 41.94 23.97
C GLY A 50 -6.46 41.09 23.41
N ARG A 51 -6.35 39.81 23.78
CA ARG A 51 -5.26 38.92 23.36
C ARG A 51 -5.22 38.71 21.84
N TRP A 52 -6.37 38.73 21.18
CA TRP A 52 -6.54 38.51 19.76
C TRP A 52 -6.74 39.76 18.93
N GLU A 53 -6.51 40.96 19.51
CA GLU A 53 -6.72 42.24 18.82
C GLU A 53 -5.99 42.33 17.47
N GLY A 54 -4.75 41.86 17.41
CA GLY A 54 -3.97 41.84 16.17
C GLY A 54 -4.56 40.98 15.10
N PHE A 55 -5.23 39.89 15.48
CA PHE A 55 -5.91 38.97 14.54
C PHE A 55 -7.20 39.57 13.98
N TYR A 56 -7.98 40.26 14.82
CA TYR A 56 -9.26 40.87 14.42
C TYR A 56 -9.12 42.19 13.66
N LYS A 57 -7.94 42.84 13.73
CA LYS A 57 -7.71 44.19 13.21
C LYS A 57 -8.05 44.38 11.74
N ASP A 58 -7.76 43.35 10.94
CA ASP A 58 -7.87 43.40 9.47
C ASP A 58 -9.05 42.58 8.94
N LEU A 59 -9.95 42.09 9.82
CA LEU A 59 -11.12 41.31 9.45
C LEU A 59 -12.34 42.20 9.18
N ASP A 60 -13.16 41.80 8.21
CA ASP A 60 -14.46 42.44 7.98
C ASP A 60 -15.49 42.06 9.08
N PRO A 61 -16.64 42.77 9.17
CA PRO A 61 -17.65 42.48 10.19
C PRO A 61 -18.25 41.06 10.14
N LEU A 62 -18.35 40.45 8.98
CA LEU A 62 -18.86 39.06 8.84
C LEU A 62 -17.81 38.03 9.29
N GLU A 63 -16.56 38.27 8.92
CA GLU A 63 -15.42 37.45 9.40
C GLU A 63 -15.30 37.53 10.92
N ILE A 64 -15.42 38.73 11.50
CA ILE A 64 -15.42 38.94 12.94
C ILE A 64 -16.54 38.13 13.60
N GLN A 65 -17.76 38.20 13.08
CA GLN A 65 -18.90 37.47 13.62
C GLN A 65 -18.68 35.95 13.54
N PHE A 66 -18.09 35.47 12.46
CA PHE A 66 -17.72 34.04 12.32
C PHE A 66 -16.66 33.62 13.35
N CYS A 67 -15.62 34.43 13.51
CA CYS A 67 -14.56 34.14 14.48
C CYS A 67 -15.05 34.20 15.94
N ASP A 68 -15.92 35.15 16.26
CA ASP A 68 -16.55 35.27 17.60
C ASP A 68 -17.35 34.02 17.93
N LYS A 69 -18.16 33.53 16.96
CA LYS A 69 -18.91 32.30 17.11
C LYS A 69 -18.00 31.08 17.28
N TRP A 70 -16.97 30.97 16.44
CA TRP A 70 -16.01 29.89 16.50
C TRP A 70 -15.25 29.84 17.84
N GLN A 71 -14.83 30.99 18.37
CA GLN A 71 -14.21 31.06 19.69
C GLN A 71 -15.17 30.68 20.80
N ALA A 72 -16.44 31.11 20.74
CA ALA A 72 -17.46 30.73 21.73
C ALA A 72 -17.72 29.20 21.68
N ASP A 73 -17.70 28.61 20.50
CA ASP A 73 -17.86 27.16 20.33
C ASP A 73 -16.68 26.36 20.91
N LEU A 74 -15.50 26.97 21.08
CA LEU A 74 -14.30 26.35 21.66
C LEU A 74 -14.10 26.62 23.16
N GLU A 75 -14.83 27.57 23.75
CA GLU A 75 -14.62 28.02 25.12
C GLU A 75 -14.74 26.91 26.17
N TRP A 76 -15.56 25.89 25.93
CA TRP A 76 -15.70 24.74 26.81
C TRP A 76 -14.37 24.00 27.03
N MET A 77 -13.44 24.05 26.10
CA MET A 77 -12.12 23.42 26.22
C MET A 77 -11.31 23.99 27.35
N SER A 78 -11.54 25.27 27.72
CA SER A 78 -10.89 25.91 28.86
C SER A 78 -11.28 25.31 30.22
N GLN A 79 -12.27 24.39 30.23
CA GLN A 79 -12.71 23.72 31.44
C GLN A 79 -12.25 22.26 31.51
N VAL A 80 -11.51 21.78 30.52
CA VAL A 80 -11.09 20.38 30.39
C VAL A 80 -9.57 20.23 30.58
N PRO A 81 -9.08 19.49 31.59
CA PRO A 81 -7.66 19.19 31.72
C PRO A 81 -7.14 18.39 30.49
N PRO A 82 -5.94 18.70 30.01
CA PRO A 82 -4.94 19.68 30.50
C PRO A 82 -5.13 21.09 29.94
N PHE A 83 -6.23 21.39 29.24
CA PHE A 83 -6.47 22.69 28.59
C PHE A 83 -7.09 23.71 29.51
N ASP A 84 -7.33 23.38 30.80
CA ASP A 84 -7.87 24.25 31.84
C ASP A 84 -6.86 25.29 32.40
N LYS A 85 -5.62 25.23 31.90
CA LYS A 85 -4.57 26.20 32.27
C LYS A 85 -4.37 27.20 31.14
N ASP A 86 -4.41 28.48 31.48
CA ASP A 86 -4.12 29.58 30.54
C ASP A 86 -2.60 29.70 30.29
N GLU A 87 -2.06 28.67 29.62
CA GLU A 87 -0.65 28.58 29.26
C GLU A 87 -0.50 28.51 27.74
N ALA A 88 0.64 28.98 27.22
CA ALA A 88 0.97 28.77 25.82
C ALA A 88 1.26 27.28 25.55
N VAL A 89 0.55 26.70 24.63
CA VAL A 89 0.68 25.29 24.20
C VAL A 89 1.27 25.21 22.81
N TRP A 90 1.80 24.02 22.50
CA TRP A 90 2.33 23.75 21.17
C TRP A 90 1.21 23.40 20.20
N HIS A 91 1.17 24.10 19.08
CA HIS A 91 0.25 23.85 17.97
C HIS A 91 1.03 23.32 16.78
N PHE A 92 0.52 22.27 16.14
CA PHE A 92 1.08 21.71 14.94
C PHE A 92 -0.04 21.21 14.02
N HIS A 93 0.28 21.13 12.74
CA HIS A 93 -0.70 20.70 11.75
C HIS A 93 -1.16 19.25 12.04
N PRO A 94 -2.48 18.97 12.08
CA PRO A 94 -3.00 17.63 12.46
C PRO A 94 -2.41 16.49 11.62
N VAL A 95 -2.20 16.71 10.32
CA VAL A 95 -1.61 15.68 9.43
C VAL A 95 -0.17 15.36 9.82
N VAL A 96 0.63 16.40 10.15
CA VAL A 96 2.02 16.21 10.60
C VAL A 96 2.07 15.50 11.96
N PHE A 97 1.14 15.84 12.86
CA PHE A 97 1.02 15.16 14.14
C PHE A 97 0.68 13.67 13.96
N LEU A 98 -0.28 13.38 13.11
CA LEU A 98 -0.63 12.00 12.79
C LEU A 98 0.53 11.25 12.13
N ASP A 99 1.35 11.93 11.31
CA ASP A 99 2.54 11.33 10.71
C ASP A 99 3.63 11.03 11.75
N VAL A 100 3.77 11.88 12.78
CA VAL A 100 4.70 11.65 13.90
C VAL A 100 4.19 10.57 14.85
N LEU A 101 2.86 10.49 15.05
CA LEU A 101 2.23 9.45 15.88
C LEU A 101 2.10 8.10 15.17
N LYS A 102 2.23 8.09 13.84
CA LYS A 102 2.38 6.79 13.16
C LYS A 102 3.58 6.09 13.80
N PRO A 103 3.43 4.84 14.25
CA PRO A 103 4.57 4.06 14.71
C PRO A 103 5.66 4.19 13.66
N ASN A 104 6.91 4.34 14.10
CA ASN A 104 8.07 4.46 13.21
C ASN A 104 8.01 3.28 12.23
N THR A 105 7.34 3.51 11.10
CA THR A 105 7.07 2.48 10.10
C THR A 105 8.38 2.26 9.40
N GLN A 106 9.22 1.43 10.00
CA GLN A 106 10.47 1.02 9.41
C GLN A 106 10.16 0.51 7.99
N TRP A 107 10.78 1.12 7.02
CA TRP A 107 10.71 0.69 5.63
C TRP A 107 12.06 0.95 4.99
N PHE A 108 12.34 0.28 3.90
CA PHE A 108 13.57 0.50 3.14
C PHE A 108 13.41 1.66 2.14
N ASP A 109 14.53 2.23 1.71
CA ASP A 109 14.56 3.24 0.67
C ASP A 109 14.19 2.59 -0.69
N ILE A 110 13.04 2.99 -1.24
CA ILE A 110 12.49 2.44 -2.49
C ILE A 110 13.41 2.71 -3.68
N GLU A 111 13.99 3.91 -3.80
CA GLU A 111 14.84 4.24 -4.94
C GLU A 111 16.20 3.51 -4.87
N LYS A 112 16.75 3.38 -3.67
CA LYS A 112 17.93 2.57 -3.42
C LYS A 112 17.67 1.09 -3.75
N PHE A 113 16.53 0.56 -3.31
CA PHE A 113 16.08 -0.81 -3.65
C PHE A 113 16.00 -1.00 -5.17
N ILE A 114 15.31 -0.10 -5.89
CA ILE A 114 15.14 -0.19 -7.35
C ILE A 114 16.50 -0.15 -8.03
N SER A 115 17.40 0.72 -7.59
CA SER A 115 18.75 0.84 -8.16
C SER A 115 19.55 -0.45 -8.01
N ILE A 116 19.53 -1.07 -6.83
CA ILE A 116 20.21 -2.34 -6.56
C ILE A 116 19.57 -3.48 -7.35
N TYR A 117 18.22 -3.60 -7.30
CA TYR A 117 17.50 -4.61 -8.04
C TYR A 117 17.76 -4.54 -9.54
N LYS A 118 17.73 -3.35 -10.13
CA LYS A 118 17.97 -3.11 -11.56
C LYS A 118 19.34 -3.63 -12.00
N LEU A 119 20.38 -3.40 -11.21
CA LEU A 119 21.72 -3.92 -11.47
C LEU A 119 21.80 -5.45 -11.38
N GLN A 120 21.07 -6.04 -10.44
CA GLN A 120 21.07 -7.48 -10.22
C GLN A 120 20.11 -8.25 -11.13
N HIS A 121 19.07 -7.58 -11.65
CA HIS A 121 17.98 -8.16 -12.43
C HIS A 121 18.46 -9.07 -13.59
N PRO A 122 19.33 -8.62 -14.50
CA PRO A 122 19.69 -9.43 -15.66
C PRO A 122 20.49 -10.69 -15.33
N VAL A 123 21.18 -10.71 -14.20
CA VAL A 123 22.10 -11.80 -13.83
C VAL A 123 21.53 -12.68 -12.74
N LYS A 124 21.11 -12.08 -11.61
CA LYS A 124 20.64 -12.83 -10.43
C LYS A 124 19.19 -13.24 -10.50
N PHE A 125 18.33 -12.43 -11.14
CA PHE A 125 16.90 -12.67 -11.28
C PHE A 125 16.50 -13.25 -12.64
N GLY A 126 17.39 -14.03 -13.26
CA GLY A 126 17.14 -14.73 -14.52
C GLY A 126 16.03 -15.78 -14.40
N PHE A 127 15.56 -16.28 -15.55
CA PHE A 127 14.62 -17.39 -15.57
C PHE A 127 15.32 -18.74 -15.36
N TYR A 128 14.57 -19.71 -14.88
CA TYR A 128 15.06 -21.09 -14.81
C TYR A 128 14.60 -21.87 -16.05
N GLU A 129 15.56 -22.42 -16.78
CA GLU A 129 15.32 -23.40 -17.84
C GLU A 129 16.02 -24.71 -17.48
N ARG A 130 15.23 -25.81 -17.34
CA ARG A 130 15.74 -27.13 -16.97
C ARG A 130 16.65 -27.12 -15.73
N GLY A 131 16.30 -26.27 -14.74
CA GLY A 131 17.06 -26.12 -13.49
C GLY A 131 18.30 -25.23 -13.58
N VAL A 132 18.58 -24.60 -14.74
CA VAL A 132 19.69 -23.68 -14.93
C VAL A 132 19.14 -22.26 -15.05
N LYS A 133 19.70 -21.33 -14.27
CA LYS A 133 19.34 -19.90 -14.35
C LYS A 133 19.95 -19.25 -15.58
N ILE A 134 19.09 -18.70 -16.44
CA ILE A 134 19.51 -17.97 -17.64
C ILE A 134 19.45 -16.48 -17.43
N LYS A 135 20.46 -15.78 -17.99
CA LYS A 135 20.48 -14.32 -18.03
C LYS A 135 19.30 -13.79 -18.85
N ILE A 136 18.70 -12.73 -18.39
CA ILE A 136 17.60 -12.03 -19.06
C ILE A 136 18.02 -10.61 -19.45
N PRO A 137 17.26 -9.93 -20.34
CA PRO A 137 17.48 -8.52 -20.65
C PRO A 137 17.37 -7.64 -19.40
N ASP A 138 17.94 -6.44 -19.49
CA ASP A 138 17.80 -5.42 -18.45
C ASP A 138 16.33 -5.11 -18.16
N LEU A 139 16.08 -4.67 -16.93
CA LEU A 139 14.73 -4.28 -16.51
C LEU A 139 14.26 -3.07 -17.35
N ASN A 140 13.16 -3.23 -18.08
CA ASN A 140 12.62 -2.14 -18.87
C ASN A 140 11.93 -1.07 -17.99
N SER A 141 11.82 0.15 -18.52
CA SER A 141 11.24 1.29 -17.78
C SER A 141 9.81 1.07 -17.33
N ALA A 142 9.01 0.29 -18.08
CA ALA A 142 7.64 -0.03 -17.70
C ALA A 142 7.62 -0.92 -16.44
N SER A 143 8.47 -1.94 -16.39
CA SER A 143 8.60 -2.80 -15.20
C SER A 143 9.20 -2.06 -14.01
N GLU A 144 10.15 -1.16 -14.24
CA GLU A 144 10.74 -0.31 -13.21
C GLU A 144 9.66 0.60 -12.58
N ASN A 145 8.84 1.25 -13.39
CA ASN A 145 7.73 2.07 -12.90
C ASN A 145 6.67 1.23 -12.17
N SER A 146 6.35 0.05 -12.68
CA SER A 146 5.41 -0.86 -12.00
C SER A 146 5.94 -1.32 -10.65
N LEU A 147 7.23 -1.63 -10.55
CA LEU A 147 7.87 -1.99 -9.27
C LEU A 147 7.84 -0.82 -8.29
N ARG A 148 8.15 0.40 -8.74
CA ARG A 148 8.08 1.61 -7.91
C ARG A 148 6.67 1.83 -7.36
N ASN A 149 5.67 1.80 -8.23
CA ASN A 149 4.28 1.97 -7.81
C ASN A 149 3.82 0.86 -6.85
N LEU A 150 4.22 -0.39 -7.11
CA LEU A 150 3.95 -1.53 -6.24
C LEU A 150 4.55 -1.32 -4.84
N LEU A 151 5.82 -0.93 -4.75
CA LEU A 151 6.51 -0.73 -3.46
C LEU A 151 5.92 0.45 -2.68
N VAL A 152 5.52 1.53 -3.36
CA VAL A 152 4.82 2.66 -2.74
C VAL A 152 3.46 2.21 -2.19
N GLU A 153 2.69 1.45 -2.95
CA GLU A 153 1.39 0.93 -2.52
C GLU A 153 1.54 -0.06 -1.37
N MET A 154 2.51 -1.00 -1.47
CA MET A 154 2.80 -1.94 -0.39
C MET A 154 3.17 -1.21 0.90
N ARG A 155 4.04 -0.19 0.85
CA ARG A 155 4.40 0.62 2.01
C ARG A 155 3.18 1.32 2.62
N GLY A 156 2.30 1.87 1.78
CA GLY A 156 1.09 2.56 2.21
C GLY A 156 0.08 1.66 2.93
N GLN A 157 0.04 0.39 2.57
CA GLN A 157 -0.92 -0.57 3.12
C GLN A 157 -0.34 -1.52 4.19
N TYR A 158 0.98 -1.70 4.23
CA TYR A 158 1.61 -2.78 5.00
C TYR A 158 1.18 -2.81 6.46
N TYR A 159 1.27 -1.67 7.15
CA TYR A 159 0.93 -1.58 8.59
C TYR A 159 -0.57 -1.57 8.90
N LYS A 160 -1.41 -1.59 7.88
CA LYS A 160 -2.84 -1.90 8.03
C LYS A 160 -3.07 -3.40 8.33
N TYR A 161 -2.11 -4.24 7.93
CA TYR A 161 -2.24 -5.70 8.00
C TYR A 161 -1.17 -6.38 8.85
N PHE A 162 -0.04 -5.75 9.10
CA PHE A 162 1.09 -6.30 9.85
C PHE A 162 1.55 -5.30 10.91
N ASP A 163 1.72 -5.77 12.14
CA ASP A 163 2.10 -4.92 13.28
C ASP A 163 3.56 -4.48 13.21
N GLU A 164 4.44 -5.30 12.62
CA GLU A 164 5.88 -5.06 12.55
C GLU A 164 6.41 -5.25 11.14
N PHE A 165 7.48 -4.50 10.81
CA PHE A 165 8.21 -4.67 9.56
C PHE A 165 8.92 -6.03 9.54
N ASN A 166 8.57 -6.87 8.57
CA ASN A 166 9.20 -8.16 8.37
C ASN A 166 9.77 -8.27 6.96
N VAL A 167 11.11 -8.19 6.87
CA VAL A 167 11.85 -8.27 5.60
C VAL A 167 11.50 -9.55 4.83
N ARG A 168 11.36 -10.70 5.55
CA ARG A 168 11.07 -11.99 4.92
C ARG A 168 9.69 -12.04 4.28
N TYR A 169 8.70 -11.40 4.91
CA TYR A 169 7.34 -11.31 4.32
C TYR A 169 7.36 -10.56 3.00
N ILE A 170 8.03 -9.40 2.98
CA ILE A 170 8.14 -8.57 1.79
C ILE A 170 8.95 -9.30 0.71
N ALA A 171 10.07 -9.90 1.08
CA ALA A 171 10.91 -10.67 0.17
C ALA A 171 10.15 -11.82 -0.51
N TYR A 172 9.34 -12.56 0.27
CA TYR A 172 8.50 -13.62 -0.28
C TYR A 172 7.38 -13.08 -1.18
N MET A 173 6.70 -11.99 -0.79
CA MET A 173 5.71 -11.33 -1.64
C MET A 173 6.34 -10.92 -2.97
N LEU A 174 7.48 -10.24 -2.95
CA LEU A 174 8.19 -9.80 -4.16
C LEU A 174 8.66 -10.97 -5.05
N SER A 175 9.12 -12.05 -4.43
CA SER A 175 9.48 -13.29 -5.13
C SER A 175 8.27 -13.88 -5.87
N THR A 176 7.14 -13.96 -5.18
CA THR A 176 5.88 -14.42 -5.78
C THR A 176 5.49 -13.53 -6.95
N LEU A 177 5.50 -12.22 -6.76
CA LEU A 177 5.12 -11.27 -7.81
C LEU A 177 6.08 -11.29 -9.00
N ARG A 178 7.37 -11.48 -8.76
CA ARG A 178 8.39 -11.58 -9.82
C ARG A 178 8.09 -12.73 -10.79
N ILE A 179 7.52 -13.82 -10.29
CA ILE A 179 7.21 -15.02 -11.08
C ILE A 179 5.78 -14.95 -11.63
N GLU A 180 4.79 -14.67 -10.77
CA GLU A 180 3.37 -14.76 -11.14
C GLU A 180 2.86 -13.59 -11.98
N SER A 181 3.47 -12.40 -11.87
CA SER A 181 3.04 -11.21 -12.62
C SER A 181 3.77 -11.02 -13.95
N TYR A 182 4.67 -11.93 -14.34
CA TYR A 182 5.41 -11.80 -15.58
C TYR A 182 4.54 -11.95 -16.82
N GLN A 183 4.51 -10.91 -17.63
CA GLN A 183 3.84 -10.87 -18.91
C GLN A 183 4.83 -11.14 -20.04
N TYR A 184 4.85 -12.38 -20.55
CA TYR A 184 5.84 -12.85 -21.50
C TYR A 184 5.92 -12.03 -22.80
N ARG A 185 4.78 -11.61 -23.33
CA ARG A 185 4.75 -10.83 -24.59
C ARG A 185 5.31 -9.43 -24.45
N GLU A 186 4.93 -8.77 -23.37
CA GLU A 186 5.33 -7.39 -23.05
C GLU A 186 6.68 -7.34 -22.32
N LYS A 187 7.19 -8.48 -21.88
CA LYS A 187 8.37 -8.59 -20.99
C LYS A 187 8.25 -7.69 -19.77
N HIS A 188 7.06 -7.66 -19.18
CA HIS A 188 6.68 -6.76 -18.10
C HIS A 188 6.48 -7.53 -16.80
N PHE A 189 6.98 -6.95 -15.68
CA PHE A 189 6.89 -7.50 -14.33
C PHE A 189 6.14 -6.56 -13.39
N PHE A 190 5.66 -7.09 -12.27
CA PHE A 190 5.12 -6.36 -11.14
C PHE A 190 3.85 -5.54 -11.40
N GLN A 191 3.12 -5.88 -12.43
CA GLN A 191 1.84 -5.24 -12.74
C GLN A 191 0.68 -6.22 -12.49
N PRO A 192 -0.41 -5.79 -11.81
CA PRO A 192 -1.63 -6.60 -11.76
C PRO A 192 -2.16 -6.83 -13.17
N THR A 193 -2.58 -8.05 -13.45
CA THR A 193 -3.06 -8.44 -14.78
C THR A 193 -4.37 -9.19 -14.72
N SER A 194 -5.10 -9.20 -15.83
CA SER A 194 -6.19 -10.13 -16.07
C SER A 194 -5.71 -11.22 -17.02
N GLU A 195 -6.01 -12.46 -16.70
CA GLU A 195 -5.67 -13.60 -17.53
C GLU A 195 -6.19 -13.42 -18.97
N ARG A 196 -5.30 -13.59 -19.94
CA ARG A 196 -5.59 -13.49 -21.38
C ARG A 196 -6.07 -14.82 -21.92
N ILE A 197 -7.31 -15.13 -21.67
CA ILE A 197 -7.97 -16.34 -22.11
C ILE A 197 -9.22 -16.00 -22.93
N SER A 198 -9.52 -16.77 -23.97
CA SER A 198 -10.77 -16.59 -24.71
C SER A 198 -11.98 -17.01 -23.86
N TYR A 199 -13.16 -16.44 -24.16
CA TYR A 199 -14.39 -16.82 -23.48
C TYR A 199 -14.62 -18.33 -23.53
N ALA A 200 -14.52 -18.93 -24.71
CA ALA A 200 -14.73 -20.35 -24.89
C ALA A 200 -13.76 -21.21 -24.07
N GLN A 201 -12.49 -20.83 -24.05
CA GLN A 201 -11.49 -21.58 -23.27
C GLN A 201 -11.70 -21.40 -21.78
N ALA A 202 -12.06 -20.18 -21.32
CA ALA A 202 -12.34 -19.93 -19.90
C ALA A 202 -13.55 -20.73 -19.39
N GLU A 203 -14.59 -20.92 -20.23
CA GLU A 203 -15.72 -21.77 -19.89
C GLU A 203 -15.35 -23.26 -19.83
N ILE A 204 -14.34 -23.69 -20.59
CA ILE A 204 -13.79 -25.06 -20.48
C ILE A 204 -12.96 -25.21 -19.21
N ASP A 205 -12.06 -24.27 -18.96
CA ASP A 205 -11.08 -24.37 -17.86
C ASP A 205 -11.69 -24.07 -16.48
N TYR A 206 -12.61 -23.09 -16.41
CA TYR A 206 -13.17 -22.58 -15.17
C TYR A 206 -14.71 -22.68 -15.08
N GLY A 207 -15.41 -22.87 -16.17
CA GLY A 207 -16.87 -23.03 -16.20
C GLY A 207 -17.30 -24.49 -16.08
N SER A 208 -18.56 -24.72 -16.40
CA SER A 208 -19.17 -26.05 -16.46
C SER A 208 -18.77 -26.82 -17.73
N GLY A 209 -17.49 -26.94 -18.01
CA GLY A 209 -16.96 -27.59 -19.22
C GLY A 209 -17.63 -28.90 -19.65
N PRO A 210 -17.17 -29.58 -20.71
CA PRO A 210 -17.90 -30.66 -21.35
C PRO A 210 -17.98 -31.94 -20.52
N THR A 211 -17.04 -32.17 -19.60
CA THR A 211 -16.96 -33.43 -18.84
C THR A 211 -17.72 -33.35 -17.50
N ALA A 212 -18.05 -34.52 -16.93
CA ALA A 212 -18.61 -34.60 -15.59
C ALA A 212 -17.64 -34.06 -14.53
N ALA A 213 -16.34 -34.27 -14.70
CA ALA A 213 -15.31 -33.71 -13.79
C ALA A 213 -15.28 -32.20 -13.84
N ASP A 214 -15.44 -31.57 -15.00
CA ASP A 214 -15.51 -30.11 -15.14
C ASP A 214 -16.70 -29.51 -14.41
N LYS A 215 -17.86 -30.17 -14.52
CA LYS A 215 -19.09 -29.76 -13.81
C LYS A 215 -18.93 -29.85 -12.30
N ILE A 216 -18.34 -30.92 -11.79
CA ILE A 216 -18.05 -31.10 -10.36
C ILE A 216 -17.08 -29.99 -9.89
N ARG A 217 -16.02 -29.70 -10.66
CA ARG A 217 -15.06 -28.64 -10.37
C ARG A 217 -15.74 -27.28 -10.34
N ALA A 218 -16.59 -26.97 -11.30
CA ALA A 218 -17.33 -25.72 -11.38
C ALA A 218 -18.27 -25.53 -10.17
N ILE A 219 -19.01 -26.57 -9.80
CA ILE A 219 -19.90 -26.55 -8.61
C ILE A 219 -19.07 -26.30 -7.35
N LYS A 220 -17.98 -27.03 -7.17
CA LYS A 220 -17.10 -26.87 -5.99
C LYS A 220 -16.56 -25.45 -5.86
N ASN A 221 -16.30 -24.77 -6.97
CA ASN A 221 -15.73 -23.44 -7.03
C ASN A 221 -16.77 -22.32 -7.29
N HIS A 222 -18.06 -22.65 -7.19
CA HIS A 222 -19.20 -21.75 -7.37
C HIS A 222 -19.37 -21.15 -8.77
N ASN A 223 -18.65 -21.63 -9.78
CA ASN A 223 -18.78 -21.21 -11.18
C ASN A 223 -19.90 -21.99 -11.88
N THR A 224 -21.14 -21.79 -11.43
CA THR A 224 -22.28 -22.62 -11.82
C THR A 224 -23.15 -22.03 -12.94
N THR A 225 -22.96 -20.74 -13.23
CA THR A 225 -23.70 -20.01 -14.27
C THR A 225 -22.85 -19.92 -15.54
N ILE A 226 -23.49 -20.01 -16.71
CA ILE A 226 -22.78 -19.77 -17.99
C ILE A 226 -22.18 -18.36 -17.96
N GLY A 227 -20.92 -18.28 -18.30
CA GLY A 227 -20.14 -17.03 -18.23
C GLY A 227 -19.33 -16.85 -16.94
N ASP A 228 -19.60 -17.63 -15.88
CA ASP A 228 -18.84 -17.56 -14.64
C ASP A 228 -17.37 -17.92 -14.85
N GLY A 229 -17.06 -18.86 -15.75
CA GLY A 229 -15.69 -19.22 -16.09
C GLY A 229 -14.87 -18.03 -16.56
N TYR A 230 -15.40 -17.28 -17.51
CA TYR A 230 -14.75 -16.08 -18.02
C TYR A 230 -14.81 -14.90 -17.02
N LYS A 231 -15.94 -14.76 -16.33
CA LYS A 231 -16.16 -13.68 -15.35
C LYS A 231 -15.17 -13.77 -14.18
N TYR A 232 -14.87 -14.98 -13.68
CA TYR A 232 -14.00 -15.19 -12.51
C TYR A 232 -12.67 -15.87 -12.87
N ARG A 233 -12.14 -15.56 -14.08
CA ARG A 233 -10.79 -15.92 -14.51
C ARG A 233 -9.73 -15.23 -13.67
N GLY A 234 -8.47 -15.64 -13.80
CA GLY A 234 -7.36 -15.08 -13.05
C GLY A 234 -7.20 -13.56 -13.15
N ARG A 235 -7.05 -12.86 -12.02
CA ARG A 235 -6.84 -11.42 -11.95
C ARG A 235 -5.89 -11.00 -10.83
N GLY A 236 -5.32 -9.84 -11.00
CA GLY A 236 -4.49 -9.18 -10.00
C GLY A 236 -3.04 -9.64 -10.01
N LEU A 237 -2.38 -9.45 -8.88
CA LEU A 237 -0.96 -9.77 -8.70
C LEU A 237 -0.72 -11.28 -8.48
N VAL A 238 -1.69 -11.99 -7.91
CA VAL A 238 -1.60 -13.41 -7.54
C VAL A 238 -2.59 -14.28 -8.30
N GLN A 239 -3.17 -13.75 -9.38
CA GLN A 239 -4.11 -14.44 -10.25
C GLN A 239 -5.28 -15.08 -9.49
N LEU A 240 -6.02 -14.24 -8.71
CA LEU A 240 -7.25 -14.65 -8.04
C LEU A 240 -8.23 -15.25 -9.06
N THR A 241 -8.62 -16.50 -8.87
CA THR A 241 -9.45 -17.28 -9.80
C THR A 241 -10.57 -17.98 -9.05
N TRP A 242 -11.68 -18.26 -9.69
CA TRP A 242 -12.88 -18.91 -9.18
C TRP A 242 -13.77 -18.03 -8.30
N LYS A 243 -15.08 -18.09 -8.56
CA LYS A 243 -16.09 -17.27 -7.86
C LYS A 243 -16.03 -17.42 -6.33
N ILE A 244 -15.83 -18.62 -5.81
CA ILE A 244 -15.67 -18.87 -4.37
C ILE A 244 -14.55 -18.03 -3.74
N ASN A 245 -13.44 -17.84 -4.46
CA ASN A 245 -12.33 -17.01 -3.99
C ASN A 245 -12.69 -15.52 -4.07
N TYR A 246 -13.36 -15.07 -5.13
CA TYR A 246 -13.87 -13.70 -5.23
C TYR A 246 -14.89 -13.39 -4.11
N GLU A 247 -15.76 -14.36 -3.76
CA GLU A 247 -16.69 -14.24 -2.63
C GLU A 247 -15.97 -14.16 -1.28
N SER A 248 -14.92 -14.95 -1.10
CA SER A 248 -14.10 -14.96 0.11
C SER A 248 -13.36 -13.64 0.28
N PHE A 249 -12.70 -13.16 -0.76
CA PHE A 249 -11.97 -11.91 -0.71
C PHE A 249 -12.88 -10.67 -0.66
N LYS A 250 -14.09 -10.72 -1.23
CA LYS A 250 -15.12 -9.69 -0.98
C LYS A 250 -15.40 -9.51 0.51
N LYS A 251 -15.46 -10.61 1.28
CA LYS A 251 -15.68 -10.53 2.73
C LYS A 251 -14.46 -9.99 3.49
N LEU A 252 -13.26 -10.27 3.01
CA LEU A 252 -12.01 -9.87 3.67
C LEU A 252 -11.64 -8.41 3.39
N THR A 253 -11.86 -7.94 2.16
CA THR A 253 -11.51 -6.58 1.73
C THR A 253 -12.65 -5.58 1.88
N GLY A 254 -13.90 -6.06 1.86
CA GLY A 254 -15.09 -5.20 1.78
C GLY A 254 -15.43 -4.74 0.35
N GLU A 255 -14.57 -5.02 -0.63
CA GLU A 255 -14.75 -4.64 -2.03
C GLU A 255 -15.72 -5.56 -2.77
N ASP A 256 -16.55 -5.02 -3.69
CA ASP A 256 -17.50 -5.84 -4.44
C ASP A 256 -16.84 -6.63 -5.59
N LEU A 257 -15.95 -7.55 -5.22
CA LEU A 257 -15.20 -8.38 -6.16
C LEU A 257 -16.10 -9.35 -6.96
N VAL A 258 -17.29 -9.63 -6.49
CA VAL A 258 -18.26 -10.52 -7.18
C VAL A 258 -19.04 -9.76 -8.26
N GLY A 259 -19.49 -8.55 -7.94
CA GLY A 259 -20.18 -7.68 -8.90
C GLY A 259 -19.21 -7.07 -9.92
N LEU A 260 -18.05 -6.63 -9.45
CA LEU A 260 -17.01 -5.93 -10.21
C LEU A 260 -15.66 -6.67 -10.16
N PRO A 261 -15.55 -7.88 -10.75
CA PRO A 261 -14.35 -8.71 -10.61
C PRO A 261 -13.08 -8.07 -11.21
N ASP A 262 -13.23 -7.15 -12.17
CA ASP A 262 -12.08 -6.45 -12.77
C ASP A 262 -11.38 -5.50 -11.79
N SER A 263 -12.05 -5.09 -10.70
CA SER A 263 -11.43 -4.30 -9.62
C SER A 263 -10.25 -5.03 -8.95
N ALA A 264 -10.25 -6.37 -8.93
CA ALA A 264 -9.13 -7.18 -8.45
C ALA A 264 -7.82 -6.97 -9.24
N SER A 265 -7.89 -6.35 -10.44
CA SER A 265 -6.71 -5.97 -11.24
C SER A 265 -6.25 -4.53 -11.01
N THR A 266 -6.91 -3.74 -10.16
CA THR A 266 -6.40 -2.43 -9.76
C THR A 266 -5.29 -2.60 -8.73
N LEU A 267 -4.26 -1.77 -8.78
CA LEU A 267 -3.07 -1.96 -7.94
C LEU A 267 -3.40 -1.96 -6.43
N PRO A 268 -4.20 -1.03 -5.88
CA PRO A 268 -4.50 -1.02 -4.46
C PRO A 268 -5.21 -2.31 -4.00
N ILE A 269 -6.24 -2.74 -4.74
CA ILE A 269 -7.02 -3.93 -4.39
C ILE A 269 -6.19 -5.21 -4.58
N ALA A 270 -5.36 -5.28 -5.63
CA ALA A 270 -4.49 -6.42 -5.87
C ALA A 270 -3.42 -6.59 -4.77
N VAL A 271 -2.86 -5.48 -4.24
CA VAL A 271 -1.94 -5.48 -3.09
C VAL A 271 -2.66 -5.91 -1.82
N GLU A 272 -3.85 -5.39 -1.57
CA GLU A 272 -4.68 -5.78 -0.42
C GLU A 272 -5.00 -7.28 -0.42
N ILE A 273 -5.49 -7.81 -1.55
CA ILE A 273 -5.78 -9.25 -1.74
C ILE A 273 -4.55 -10.08 -1.45
N MET A 274 -3.39 -9.70 -1.98
CA MET A 274 -2.12 -10.41 -1.75
C MET A 274 -1.75 -10.42 -0.28
N MET A 275 -1.75 -9.27 0.39
CA MET A 275 -1.33 -9.14 1.78
C MET A 275 -2.25 -9.92 2.73
N ILE A 276 -3.56 -9.73 2.63
CA ILE A 276 -4.54 -10.43 3.46
C ILE A 276 -4.50 -11.93 3.17
N GLY A 277 -4.48 -12.30 1.90
CA GLY A 277 -4.49 -13.70 1.49
C GLY A 277 -3.27 -14.47 1.98
N MET A 278 -2.08 -13.87 1.95
CA MET A 278 -0.85 -14.48 2.45
C MET A 278 -0.76 -14.44 3.98
N ARG A 279 -1.31 -13.41 4.62
CA ARG A 279 -1.36 -13.31 6.08
C ARG A 279 -2.29 -14.35 6.70
N ASP A 280 -3.50 -14.47 6.18
CA ASP A 280 -4.59 -15.22 6.81
C ASP A 280 -4.81 -16.62 6.21
N GLY A 281 -4.00 -17.01 5.23
CA GLY A 281 -4.19 -18.29 4.52
C GLY A 281 -5.41 -18.28 3.59
N GLY A 282 -5.75 -17.10 3.04
CA GLY A 282 -6.91 -16.91 2.17
C GLY A 282 -6.80 -17.63 0.82
N PHE A 283 -5.58 -17.95 0.36
CA PHE A 283 -5.36 -18.76 -0.84
C PHE A 283 -5.37 -20.25 -0.54
N ARG A 284 -4.81 -20.66 0.60
CA ARG A 284 -4.80 -22.04 1.07
C ARG A 284 -4.91 -22.08 2.59
N SER A 285 -5.98 -22.68 3.08
CA SER A 285 -6.25 -22.80 4.52
C SER A 285 -5.07 -23.47 5.25
N GLY A 286 -4.66 -22.89 6.37
CA GLY A 286 -3.56 -23.38 7.19
C GLY A 286 -2.15 -22.99 6.71
N HIS A 287 -2.02 -22.25 5.60
CA HIS A 287 -0.74 -21.81 5.05
C HIS A 287 -0.64 -20.28 5.07
N THR A 288 0.12 -19.74 6.01
CA THR A 288 0.28 -18.30 6.25
C THR A 288 1.73 -17.87 6.23
N LEU A 289 2.00 -16.58 6.04
CA LEU A 289 3.37 -16.04 6.17
C LEU A 289 3.97 -16.34 7.53
N ALA A 290 3.19 -16.21 8.60
CA ALA A 290 3.66 -16.44 9.96
C ALA A 290 4.13 -17.89 10.18
N ASN A 291 3.46 -18.88 9.56
CA ASN A 291 3.81 -20.28 9.70
C ASN A 291 5.21 -20.61 9.13
N TYR A 292 5.61 -19.94 8.07
CA TYR A 292 6.85 -20.23 7.35
C TYR A 292 7.97 -19.23 7.62
N LEU A 293 7.62 -17.97 7.87
CA LEU A 293 8.55 -16.84 7.85
C LEU A 293 8.47 -15.98 9.11
N GLY A 294 7.63 -16.36 10.08
CA GLY A 294 7.43 -15.64 11.34
C GLY A 294 8.43 -16.00 12.42
N GLY A 295 8.76 -15.06 13.30
CA GLY A 295 9.71 -15.26 14.39
C GLY A 295 11.09 -15.70 13.90
N SER A 296 11.60 -16.83 14.39
CA SER A 296 12.88 -17.43 13.95
C SER A 296 12.78 -18.23 12.66
N ASN A 297 11.57 -18.52 12.17
CA ASN A 297 11.37 -19.31 10.97
C ASN A 297 11.80 -18.56 9.71
N CYS A 298 12.51 -19.27 8.80
CA CYS A 298 12.89 -18.76 7.49
C CYS A 298 12.87 -19.93 6.48
N ASN A 299 11.67 -20.37 6.13
CA ASN A 299 11.44 -21.47 5.21
C ASN A 299 10.73 -20.97 3.94
N TYR A 300 11.47 -20.33 3.04
CA TYR A 300 10.96 -19.85 1.76
C TYR A 300 10.50 -20.98 0.84
N TYR A 301 11.13 -22.15 0.92
CA TYR A 301 10.80 -23.30 0.12
C TYR A 301 9.34 -23.74 0.34
N ASP A 302 8.98 -24.02 1.59
CA ASP A 302 7.63 -24.44 1.94
C ASP A 302 6.62 -23.27 1.95
N ALA A 303 7.08 -22.00 2.08
CA ALA A 303 6.23 -20.83 1.94
C ALA A 303 5.48 -20.80 0.59
N ARG A 304 6.01 -21.49 -0.45
CA ARG A 304 5.29 -21.63 -1.73
C ARG A 304 3.89 -22.24 -1.54
N LEU A 305 3.68 -23.02 -0.49
CA LEU A 305 2.38 -23.62 -0.15
C LEU A 305 1.32 -22.57 0.24
N ILE A 306 1.69 -21.33 0.51
CA ILE A 306 0.75 -20.23 0.77
C ILE A 306 -0.13 -19.98 -0.47
N ILE A 307 0.47 -20.04 -1.66
CA ILE A 307 -0.22 -19.75 -2.94
C ILE A 307 -0.59 -21.05 -3.67
N ASN A 308 0.35 -21.98 -3.79
CA ASN A 308 0.17 -23.19 -4.61
C ASN A 308 0.30 -24.47 -3.80
N GLY A 309 -0.23 -25.56 -4.39
CA GLY A 309 -0.16 -26.91 -3.83
C GLY A 309 1.13 -27.64 -4.16
N TYR A 310 1.10 -28.93 -3.85
CA TYR A 310 2.14 -29.86 -4.24
C TYR A 310 1.98 -30.29 -5.71
N VAL A 311 3.11 -30.34 -6.41
CA VAL A 311 3.23 -30.96 -7.73
C VAL A 311 4.29 -32.05 -7.64
N HIS A 312 3.95 -33.30 -7.96
CA HIS A 312 4.84 -34.44 -7.83
C HIS A 312 5.51 -34.59 -6.44
N GLY A 313 4.76 -34.32 -5.37
CA GLY A 313 5.21 -34.50 -3.99
C GLY A 313 6.05 -33.37 -3.38
N LYS A 314 6.25 -32.27 -4.11
CA LYS A 314 6.91 -31.05 -3.59
C LYS A 314 6.09 -29.80 -3.90
N PRO A 315 6.31 -28.69 -3.19
CA PRO A 315 5.71 -27.41 -3.54
C PRO A 315 6.14 -27.01 -4.96
N ASP A 316 5.17 -26.55 -5.78
CA ASP A 316 5.42 -26.22 -7.19
C ASP A 316 6.46 -25.11 -7.35
N LYS A 317 7.56 -25.38 -8.07
CA LYS A 317 8.67 -24.44 -8.32
C LYS A 317 9.30 -23.83 -7.05
N ALA A 318 9.20 -24.48 -5.90
CA ALA A 318 9.66 -23.96 -4.62
C ALA A 318 11.11 -23.48 -4.64
N ASP A 319 12.00 -24.18 -5.34
CA ASP A 319 13.43 -23.81 -5.46
C ASP A 319 13.60 -22.41 -6.09
N GLU A 320 12.79 -22.08 -7.14
CA GLU A 320 12.85 -20.77 -7.82
C GLU A 320 12.32 -19.64 -6.90
N PHE A 321 11.24 -19.93 -6.16
CA PHE A 321 10.66 -18.96 -5.23
C PHE A 321 11.58 -18.68 -4.06
N GLU A 322 12.21 -19.71 -3.50
CA GLU A 322 13.19 -19.57 -2.42
C GLU A 322 14.39 -18.75 -2.87
N ASP A 323 14.96 -19.08 -4.03
CA ASP A 323 16.11 -18.35 -4.57
C ASP A 323 15.81 -16.87 -4.74
N PHE A 324 14.68 -16.53 -5.38
CA PHE A 324 14.31 -15.12 -5.55
C PHE A 324 13.97 -14.44 -4.22
N ALA A 325 13.34 -15.13 -3.27
CA ALA A 325 13.05 -14.56 -1.97
C ALA A 325 14.33 -14.20 -1.21
N ARG A 326 15.35 -15.07 -1.21
CA ARG A 326 16.65 -14.77 -0.60
C ARG A 326 17.36 -13.62 -1.29
N LEU A 327 17.26 -13.51 -2.61
CA LEU A 327 17.82 -12.39 -3.35
C LEU A 327 17.11 -11.07 -3.00
N PHE A 328 15.77 -11.07 -2.92
CA PHE A 328 15.02 -9.90 -2.50
C PHE A 328 15.29 -9.51 -1.04
N GLU A 329 15.43 -10.49 -0.14
CA GLU A 329 15.83 -10.24 1.25
C GLU A 329 17.17 -9.49 1.30
N GLY A 330 18.15 -9.90 0.47
CA GLY A 330 19.44 -9.21 0.35
C GLY A 330 19.27 -7.77 -0.15
N VAL A 331 18.50 -7.55 -1.23
CA VAL A 331 18.26 -6.21 -1.79
C VAL A 331 17.55 -5.30 -0.77
N ILE A 332 16.57 -5.81 -0.02
CA ILE A 332 15.87 -5.06 1.02
C ILE A 332 16.85 -4.67 2.13
N ASN A 333 17.65 -5.61 2.64
CA ASN A 333 18.62 -5.35 3.69
C ASN A 333 19.69 -4.33 3.29
N GLU A 334 20.14 -4.35 2.04
CA GLU A 334 21.04 -3.33 1.49
C GLU A 334 20.36 -1.96 1.35
N SER A 335 19.02 -1.91 1.37
CA SER A 335 18.23 -0.68 1.14
C SER A 335 17.70 -0.05 2.44
N ILE A 336 17.84 -0.73 3.56
CA ILE A 336 17.63 -0.19 4.91
C ILE A 336 18.87 0.66 5.30
#